data_59e7590b3fa5b62bb0d6509385ba7b78
#
_entry.id   59e7590b3fa5b62bb0d6509385ba7b78
#
_cell.length_a   1.000
_cell.length_b   1.000
_cell.length_c   1.000
_cell.angle_alpha   90.00
_cell.angle_beta   90.00
_cell.angle_gamma   90.00
#
_symmetry.space_group_name_H-M   'P 1'
#
loop_
_entity.id
_entity.type
_entity.pdbx_description
1 polymer ?
#
loop_
_entity_poly.entity_id
_entity_poly.type
_entity_poly.pdbx_seq_one_letter_code
_entity_poly.pdbx_strand_id
1 'polypeptide(L)'
;MAVLGLSGTVIYLLPFLRELYYEPLQQALGITNTQSGMLTAVFGMTSLATYPLGGWIADRAAPRLLISLSLISTGLLGFIFSTFPSYPVALGIHAMWGVTVTGMMWGALIKATREWAPPEQQGQAFGFLEAGRGLSEAALASLLVAIFANLGGDVPAFSKIVMIYATLHVALGIVAWRVISPGSPVRNETERSGFSDFAAVAKMPAVWLIATVVMTSYCAYWGAYYFTPYASQVFGMSIVVAGSIAAGKIWLKPVAAAFAGLVADRIGIWQSVAAGFVVLFISFAGFAVLPGTASLVVLMIANIVIASIAIFAHRGIYFALLEECRIPPLMTGTATGVISMIGFTPDIFMPLLGGALLDGYPGPTGYHIYFGVIAGLSIVGLLASLTIGRLGVRSAL
;
A
#
# COMPACT_ATOMS: atom_id res chain seq x y z
N MET A 1 7.16 -4.76 -20.24
CA MET A 1 6.66 -3.82 -19.22
C MET A 1 5.24 -4.13 -18.77
N ALA A 2 4.24 -4.36 -19.63
CA ALA A 2 2.86 -4.67 -19.20
C ALA A 2 2.76 -5.86 -18.21
N VAL A 3 3.47 -6.96 -18.48
CA VAL A 3 3.50 -8.13 -17.57
C VAL A 3 4.11 -7.78 -16.21
N LEU A 4 5.13 -6.92 -16.16
CA LEU A 4 5.73 -6.45 -14.90
C LEU A 4 4.73 -5.59 -14.10
N GLY A 5 4.06 -4.63 -14.75
CA GLY A 5 3.04 -3.81 -14.12
C GLY A 5 1.89 -4.63 -13.57
N LEU A 6 1.35 -5.56 -14.38
CA LEU A 6 0.28 -6.45 -13.96
C LEU A 6 0.72 -7.38 -12.81
N SER A 7 1.93 -7.94 -12.87
CA SER A 7 2.48 -8.78 -11.80
C SER A 7 2.62 -8.00 -10.48
N GLY A 8 3.14 -6.77 -10.56
CA GLY A 8 3.30 -5.89 -9.40
C GLY A 8 1.98 -5.43 -8.77
N THR A 9 0.85 -5.56 -9.47
CA THR A 9 -0.49 -5.32 -8.94
C THR A 9 -1.11 -6.60 -8.41
N VAL A 10 -1.19 -7.62 -9.24
CA VAL A 10 -1.89 -8.88 -8.94
C VAL A 10 -1.38 -9.49 -7.65
N ILE A 11 -0.08 -9.44 -7.38
CA ILE A 11 0.53 -10.04 -6.19
C ILE A 11 -0.09 -9.56 -4.86
N TYR A 12 -0.64 -8.33 -4.82
CA TYR A 12 -1.24 -7.75 -3.62
C TYR A 12 -2.75 -8.05 -3.49
N LEU A 13 -3.42 -8.55 -4.52
CA LEU A 13 -4.88 -8.69 -4.53
C LEU A 13 -5.37 -9.69 -3.47
N LEU A 14 -4.70 -10.82 -3.28
CA LEU A 14 -5.06 -11.82 -2.27
C LEU A 14 -4.76 -11.37 -0.83
N PRO A 15 -3.56 -10.85 -0.50
CA PRO A 15 -3.29 -10.37 0.86
C PRO A 15 -4.17 -9.21 1.31
N PHE A 16 -4.66 -8.39 0.37
CA PHE A 16 -5.44 -7.18 0.67
C PHE A 16 -6.92 -7.27 0.28
N LEU A 17 -7.49 -8.48 0.21
CA LEU A 17 -8.92 -8.73 -0.04
C LEU A 17 -9.86 -7.88 0.82
N ARG A 18 -9.46 -7.59 2.06
CA ARG A 18 -10.25 -6.80 3.02
C ARG A 18 -10.56 -5.37 2.54
N GLU A 19 -9.80 -4.82 1.60
CA GLU A 19 -10.03 -3.47 1.08
C GLU A 19 -11.37 -3.36 0.35
N LEU A 20 -11.69 -4.36 -0.45
CA LEU A 20 -12.90 -4.41 -1.27
C LEU A 20 -14.00 -5.27 -0.64
N TYR A 21 -13.63 -6.32 0.12
CA TYR A 21 -14.52 -7.38 0.59
C TYR A 21 -14.40 -7.54 2.12
N TYR A 22 -14.43 -6.43 2.88
CA TYR A 22 -14.23 -6.44 4.33
C TYR A 22 -15.22 -7.37 5.05
N GLU A 23 -16.52 -7.14 4.87
CA GLU A 23 -17.57 -7.92 5.51
C GLU A 23 -17.67 -9.35 4.99
N PRO A 24 -17.61 -9.61 3.67
CA PRO A 24 -17.57 -10.97 3.15
C PRO A 24 -16.42 -11.80 3.73
N LEU A 25 -15.25 -11.20 3.91
CA LEU A 25 -14.09 -11.86 4.53
C LEU A 25 -14.37 -12.24 5.99
N GLN A 26 -14.94 -11.32 6.77
CA GLN A 26 -15.27 -11.58 8.17
C GLN A 26 -16.36 -12.67 8.33
N GLN A 27 -17.41 -12.57 7.52
CA GLN A 27 -18.50 -13.55 7.51
C GLN A 27 -18.01 -14.93 7.10
N ALA A 28 -17.16 -15.02 6.06
CA ALA A 28 -16.64 -16.28 5.54
C ALA A 28 -15.75 -17.03 6.54
N LEU A 29 -14.92 -16.30 7.28
CA LEU A 29 -14.00 -16.87 8.27
C LEU A 29 -14.59 -16.93 9.68
N GLY A 30 -15.75 -16.28 9.93
CA GLY A 30 -16.35 -16.17 11.27
C GLY A 30 -15.45 -15.42 12.26
N ILE A 31 -14.78 -14.34 11.81
CA ILE A 31 -13.75 -13.63 12.58
C ILE A 31 -14.19 -12.22 12.98
N THR A 32 -13.62 -11.73 14.09
CA THR A 32 -13.83 -10.35 14.57
C THR A 32 -13.00 -9.34 13.77
N ASN A 33 -13.26 -8.04 13.99
CA ASN A 33 -12.47 -6.96 13.38
C ASN A 33 -10.99 -7.04 13.81
N THR A 34 -10.72 -7.32 15.08
CA THR A 34 -9.36 -7.53 15.61
C THR A 34 -8.66 -8.70 14.92
N GLN A 35 -9.36 -9.82 14.75
CA GLN A 35 -8.82 -10.99 14.06
C GLN A 35 -8.54 -10.69 12.57
N SER A 36 -9.43 -9.96 11.89
CA SER A 36 -9.20 -9.48 10.53
C SER A 36 -7.98 -8.53 10.45
N GLY A 37 -7.82 -7.66 11.45
CA GLY A 37 -6.64 -6.80 11.59
C GLY A 37 -5.34 -7.61 11.77
N MET A 38 -5.40 -8.69 12.59
CA MET A 38 -4.25 -9.58 12.83
C MET A 38 -3.79 -10.31 11.56
N LEU A 39 -4.70 -10.74 10.67
CA LEU A 39 -4.32 -11.33 9.38
C LEU A 39 -3.38 -10.41 8.61
N THR A 40 -3.73 -9.13 8.51
CA THR A 40 -2.91 -8.16 7.78
C THR A 40 -1.63 -7.78 8.56
N ALA A 41 -1.73 -7.70 9.89
CA ALA A 41 -0.55 -7.41 10.72
C ALA A 41 0.52 -8.50 10.62
N VAL A 42 0.12 -9.78 10.59
CA VAL A 42 1.04 -10.91 10.39
C VAL A 42 1.68 -10.85 9.01
N PHE A 43 0.91 -10.51 7.96
CA PHE A 43 1.47 -10.21 6.64
C PHE A 43 2.52 -9.09 6.74
N GLY A 44 2.21 -7.97 7.39
CA GLY A 44 3.13 -6.84 7.57
C GLY A 44 4.39 -7.20 8.33
N MET A 45 4.29 -7.98 9.42
CA MET A 45 5.43 -8.45 10.20
C MET A 45 6.37 -9.32 9.36
N THR A 46 5.83 -10.30 8.63
CA THR A 46 6.64 -11.19 7.78
C THR A 46 7.20 -10.46 6.57
N SER A 47 6.47 -9.51 6.01
CA SER A 47 6.96 -8.60 4.96
C SER A 47 8.17 -7.80 5.45
N LEU A 48 8.05 -7.16 6.61
CA LEU A 48 9.14 -6.36 7.19
C LEU A 48 10.40 -7.20 7.45
N ALA A 49 10.22 -8.41 7.99
CA ALA A 49 11.34 -9.33 8.26
C ALA A 49 12.02 -9.84 6.98
N THR A 50 11.27 -9.97 5.87
CA THR A 50 11.78 -10.53 4.62
C THR A 50 12.30 -9.48 3.63
N TYR A 51 12.06 -8.18 3.85
CA TYR A 51 12.57 -7.11 2.97
C TYR A 51 14.09 -7.19 2.73
N PRO A 52 14.95 -7.29 3.78
CA PRO A 52 16.40 -7.36 3.56
C PRO A 52 16.82 -8.63 2.81
N LEU A 53 16.16 -9.75 3.12
CA LEU A 53 16.42 -11.04 2.48
C LEU A 53 15.98 -11.03 1.01
N GLY A 54 14.85 -10.39 0.71
CA GLY A 54 14.30 -10.28 -0.64
C GLY A 54 15.24 -9.54 -1.59
N GLY A 55 15.86 -8.45 -1.15
CA GLY A 55 16.90 -7.75 -1.91
C GLY A 55 18.11 -8.65 -2.18
N TRP A 56 18.61 -9.31 -1.15
CA TRP A 56 19.75 -10.24 -1.25
C TRP A 56 19.47 -11.42 -2.21
N ILE A 57 18.26 -11.99 -2.18
CA ILE A 57 17.84 -13.06 -3.08
C ILE A 57 17.69 -12.54 -4.51
N ALA A 58 17.10 -11.36 -4.69
CA ALA A 58 16.89 -10.73 -6.00
C ALA A 58 18.21 -10.45 -6.73
N ASP A 59 19.27 -10.11 -5.99
CA ASP A 59 20.59 -9.91 -6.57
C ASP A 59 21.20 -11.22 -7.12
N ARG A 60 20.83 -12.37 -6.57
CA ARG A 60 21.44 -13.69 -6.87
C ARG A 60 20.59 -14.58 -7.77
N ALA A 61 19.31 -14.32 -7.88
CA ALA A 61 18.39 -15.12 -8.66
C ALA A 61 17.86 -14.36 -9.90
N ALA A 62 17.46 -15.12 -10.91
CA ALA A 62 16.83 -14.55 -12.11
C ALA A 62 15.47 -13.92 -11.75
N PRO A 63 15.19 -12.66 -12.17
CA PRO A 63 13.94 -11.99 -11.87
C PRO A 63 12.71 -12.80 -12.30
N ARG A 64 12.75 -13.42 -13.48
CA ARG A 64 11.63 -14.24 -13.97
C ARG A 64 11.30 -15.39 -13.04
N LEU A 65 12.32 -16.04 -12.43
CA LEU A 65 12.12 -17.15 -11.49
C LEU A 65 11.40 -16.68 -10.24
N LEU A 66 11.89 -15.61 -9.63
CA LEU A 66 11.33 -15.06 -8.39
C LEU A 66 9.92 -14.52 -8.59
N ILE A 67 9.67 -13.76 -9.66
CA ILE A 67 8.34 -13.22 -9.98
C ILE A 67 7.36 -14.37 -10.23
N SER A 68 7.75 -15.37 -11.02
CA SER A 68 6.86 -16.50 -11.33
C SER A 68 6.57 -17.35 -10.10
N LEU A 69 7.59 -17.71 -9.30
CA LEU A 69 7.40 -18.47 -8.07
C LEU A 69 6.56 -17.71 -7.05
N SER A 70 6.80 -16.40 -6.90
CA SER A 70 6.00 -15.56 -6.02
C SER A 70 4.52 -15.58 -6.39
N LEU A 71 4.19 -15.35 -7.65
CA LEU A 71 2.82 -15.36 -8.14
C LEU A 71 2.18 -16.75 -8.00
N ILE A 72 2.87 -17.82 -8.42
CA ILE A 72 2.34 -19.18 -8.35
C ILE A 72 2.10 -19.60 -6.90
N SER A 73 3.09 -19.40 -6.01
CA SER A 73 2.94 -19.77 -4.60
C SER A 73 1.84 -18.97 -3.89
N THR A 74 1.75 -17.66 -4.17
CA THR A 74 0.67 -16.82 -3.64
C THR A 74 -0.70 -17.30 -4.13
N GLY A 75 -0.83 -17.66 -5.39
CA GLY A 75 -2.06 -18.19 -5.97
C GLY A 75 -2.44 -19.56 -5.41
N LEU A 76 -1.47 -20.48 -5.23
CA LEU A 76 -1.72 -21.79 -4.62
C LEU A 76 -2.22 -21.64 -3.17
N LEU A 77 -1.63 -20.76 -2.38
CA LEU A 77 -2.14 -20.40 -1.05
C LEU A 77 -3.55 -19.78 -1.13
N GLY A 78 -3.83 -19.02 -2.19
CA GLY A 78 -5.14 -18.43 -2.46
C GLY A 78 -6.23 -19.50 -2.70
N PHE A 79 -5.93 -20.60 -3.37
CA PHE A 79 -6.87 -21.73 -3.50
C PHE A 79 -7.17 -22.36 -2.16
N ILE A 80 -6.19 -22.54 -1.28
CA ILE A 80 -6.43 -23.02 0.09
C ILE A 80 -7.29 -21.99 0.84
N PHE A 81 -6.98 -20.70 0.72
CA PHE A 81 -7.73 -19.63 1.38
C PHE A 81 -9.20 -19.55 0.90
N SER A 82 -9.49 -19.88 -0.36
CA SER A 82 -10.85 -19.88 -0.91
C SER A 82 -11.80 -20.89 -0.26
N THR A 83 -11.27 -21.88 0.46
CA THR A 83 -12.06 -22.84 1.25
C THR A 83 -12.45 -22.30 2.62
N PHE A 84 -12.03 -21.07 2.96
CA PHE A 84 -12.21 -20.41 4.25
C PHE A 84 -11.75 -21.31 5.42
N PRO A 85 -10.43 -21.58 5.48
CA PRO A 85 -9.88 -22.48 6.49
C PRO A 85 -9.99 -21.87 7.89
N SER A 86 -9.69 -22.66 8.92
CA SER A 86 -9.66 -22.18 10.29
C SER A 86 -8.73 -20.96 10.46
N TYR A 87 -9.03 -20.11 11.42
CA TYR A 87 -8.30 -18.86 11.64
C TYR A 87 -6.77 -19.02 11.79
N PRO A 88 -6.23 -20.04 12.52
CA PRO A 88 -4.79 -20.26 12.57
C PRO A 88 -4.17 -20.57 11.19
N VAL A 89 -4.89 -21.30 10.34
CA VAL A 89 -4.43 -21.60 8.97
C VAL A 89 -4.47 -20.32 8.12
N ALA A 90 -5.51 -19.50 8.25
CA ALA A 90 -5.61 -18.22 7.58
C ALA A 90 -4.46 -17.27 8.00
N LEU A 91 -4.08 -17.24 9.29
CA LEU A 91 -2.88 -16.52 9.77
C LEU A 91 -1.60 -17.03 9.11
N GLY A 92 -1.41 -18.35 9.05
CA GLY A 92 -0.25 -18.96 8.38
C GLY A 92 -0.18 -18.60 6.90
N ILE A 93 -1.31 -18.57 6.19
CA ILE A 93 -1.38 -18.14 4.79
C ILE A 93 -0.98 -16.68 4.65
N HIS A 94 -1.46 -15.76 5.50
CA HIS A 94 -1.08 -14.35 5.45
C HIS A 94 0.41 -14.15 5.78
N ALA A 95 0.97 -14.92 6.73
CA ALA A 95 2.41 -14.94 6.97
C ALA A 95 3.19 -15.35 5.72
N MET A 96 2.78 -16.42 5.06
CA MET A 96 3.42 -16.89 3.83
C MET A 96 3.25 -15.90 2.67
N TRP A 97 2.11 -15.23 2.55
CA TRP A 97 1.94 -14.15 1.58
C TRP A 97 2.91 -13.00 1.82
N GLY A 98 3.21 -12.63 3.09
CA GLY A 98 4.25 -11.65 3.39
C GLY A 98 5.62 -12.07 2.86
N VAL A 99 5.97 -13.35 2.98
CA VAL A 99 7.23 -13.90 2.44
C VAL A 99 7.23 -13.88 0.91
N THR A 100 6.17 -14.38 0.28
CA THR A 100 6.11 -14.48 -1.20
C THR A 100 6.08 -13.11 -1.86
N VAL A 101 5.32 -12.17 -1.31
CA VAL A 101 5.17 -10.81 -1.84
C VAL A 101 6.46 -10.00 -1.65
N THR A 102 7.01 -9.96 -0.45
CA THR A 102 8.11 -9.06 -0.15
C THR A 102 9.47 -9.72 -0.34
N GLY A 103 9.60 -10.97 0.11
CA GLY A 103 10.86 -11.70 0.02
C GLY A 103 11.19 -12.20 -1.40
N MET A 104 10.20 -12.34 -2.28
CA MET A 104 10.44 -12.86 -3.63
C MET A 104 10.08 -11.84 -4.72
N MET A 105 8.89 -11.21 -4.67
CA MET A 105 8.40 -10.37 -5.77
C MET A 105 9.10 -9.02 -5.82
N TRP A 106 9.15 -8.28 -4.71
CA TRP A 106 9.45 -6.85 -4.74
C TRP A 106 10.85 -6.55 -5.30
N GLY A 107 11.90 -7.17 -4.75
CA GLY A 107 13.27 -6.99 -5.24
C GLY A 107 13.43 -7.42 -6.71
N ALA A 108 12.82 -8.54 -7.09
CA ALA A 108 12.85 -9.06 -8.45
C ALA A 108 12.13 -8.14 -9.44
N LEU A 109 11.00 -7.54 -9.05
CA LEU A 109 10.24 -6.59 -9.88
C LEU A 109 11.07 -5.33 -10.16
N ILE A 110 11.70 -4.77 -9.14
CA ILE A 110 12.59 -3.60 -9.28
C ILE A 110 13.77 -3.93 -10.19
N LYS A 111 14.44 -5.09 -9.98
CA LYS A 111 15.55 -5.54 -10.82
C LYS A 111 15.12 -5.73 -12.29
N ALA A 112 14.02 -6.44 -12.53
CA ALA A 112 13.49 -6.65 -13.90
C ALA A 112 13.13 -5.33 -14.59
N THR A 113 12.63 -4.34 -13.83
CA THR A 113 12.31 -3.00 -14.36
C THR A 113 13.57 -2.25 -14.74
N ARG A 114 14.61 -2.30 -13.92
CA ARG A 114 15.92 -1.69 -14.20
C ARG A 114 16.59 -2.31 -15.42
N GLU A 115 16.52 -3.63 -15.56
CA GLU A 115 17.11 -4.35 -16.69
C GLU A 115 16.31 -4.16 -18.01
N TRP A 116 15.05 -3.67 -17.91
CA TRP A 116 14.21 -3.47 -19.10
C TRP A 116 14.60 -2.25 -19.94
N ALA A 117 15.19 -1.22 -19.34
CA ALA A 117 15.53 0.05 -20.01
C ALA A 117 16.99 0.45 -19.75
N PRO A 118 17.64 1.16 -20.70
CA PRO A 118 18.98 1.68 -20.52
C PRO A 118 19.03 2.74 -19.41
N PRO A 119 20.22 3.07 -18.86
CA PRO A 119 20.37 4.00 -17.74
C PRO A 119 19.70 5.34 -17.93
N GLU A 120 19.68 5.88 -19.16
CA GLU A 120 19.11 7.19 -19.51
C GLU A 120 17.58 7.19 -19.51
N GLN A 121 16.93 6.02 -19.52
CA GLN A 121 15.48 5.86 -19.59
C GLN A 121 14.89 5.22 -18.32
N GLN A 122 15.64 5.15 -17.24
CA GLN A 122 15.17 4.51 -16.00
C GLN A 122 13.91 5.19 -15.42
N GLY A 123 13.84 6.53 -15.46
CA GLY A 123 12.65 7.27 -15.05
C GLY A 123 11.40 6.86 -15.82
N GLN A 124 11.52 6.66 -17.14
CA GLN A 124 10.41 6.20 -17.98
C GLN A 124 10.02 4.75 -17.66
N ALA A 125 11.00 3.86 -17.41
CA ALA A 125 10.74 2.48 -17.06
C ALA A 125 9.92 2.34 -15.78
N PHE A 126 10.33 3.05 -14.72
CA PHE A 126 9.58 3.08 -13.45
C PHE A 126 8.24 3.81 -13.58
N GLY A 127 8.18 4.87 -14.38
CA GLY A 127 6.93 5.55 -14.72
C GLY A 127 5.92 4.60 -15.40
N PHE A 128 6.34 3.83 -16.38
CA PHE A 128 5.50 2.83 -17.04
C PHE A 128 5.10 1.68 -16.10
N LEU A 129 6.01 1.27 -15.22
CA LEU A 129 5.70 0.27 -14.18
C LEU A 129 4.56 0.76 -13.29
N GLU A 130 4.70 1.94 -12.69
CA GLU A 130 3.73 2.48 -11.74
C GLU A 130 2.40 2.85 -12.40
N ALA A 131 2.43 3.39 -13.62
CA ALA A 131 1.23 3.65 -14.41
C ALA A 131 0.50 2.34 -14.74
N GLY A 132 1.24 1.30 -15.16
CA GLY A 132 0.70 -0.02 -15.44
C GLY A 132 0.11 -0.68 -14.18
N ARG A 133 0.75 -0.53 -13.03
CA ARG A 133 0.24 -1.01 -11.74
C ARG A 133 -1.04 -0.29 -11.34
N GLY A 134 -1.06 1.04 -11.37
CA GLY A 134 -2.24 1.82 -11.00
C GLY A 134 -3.45 1.53 -11.88
N LEU A 135 -3.25 1.47 -13.20
CA LEU A 135 -4.32 1.15 -14.15
C LEU A 135 -4.84 -0.28 -13.96
N SER A 136 -3.94 -1.25 -13.80
CA SER A 136 -4.32 -2.65 -13.56
C SER A 136 -5.09 -2.81 -12.25
N GLU A 137 -4.67 -2.12 -11.18
CA GLU A 137 -5.34 -2.15 -9.88
C GLU A 137 -6.77 -1.62 -9.98
N ALA A 138 -6.97 -0.46 -10.59
CA ALA A 138 -8.28 0.16 -10.76
C ALA A 138 -9.21 -0.70 -11.64
N ALA A 139 -8.70 -1.21 -12.77
CA ALA A 139 -9.46 -2.04 -13.68
C ALA A 139 -9.86 -3.38 -13.05
N LEU A 140 -8.93 -4.09 -12.40
CA LEU A 140 -9.21 -5.36 -11.73
C LEU A 140 -10.14 -5.19 -10.54
N ALA A 141 -9.95 -4.15 -9.71
CA ALA A 141 -10.87 -3.86 -8.60
C ALA A 141 -12.30 -3.64 -9.10
N SER A 142 -12.48 -2.80 -10.13
CA SER A 142 -13.80 -2.52 -10.71
C SER A 142 -14.43 -3.77 -11.32
N LEU A 143 -13.67 -4.52 -12.11
CA LEU A 143 -14.15 -5.75 -12.76
C LEU A 143 -14.58 -6.79 -11.73
N LEU A 144 -13.77 -7.03 -10.71
CA LEU A 144 -14.01 -8.11 -9.76
C LEU A 144 -15.11 -7.76 -8.75
N VAL A 145 -15.29 -6.47 -8.39
CA VAL A 145 -16.46 -6.02 -7.64
C VAL A 145 -17.75 -6.19 -8.48
N ALA A 146 -17.69 -5.89 -9.79
CA ALA A 146 -18.84 -6.14 -10.67
C ALA A 146 -19.16 -7.64 -10.82
N ILE A 147 -18.16 -8.51 -10.94
CA ILE A 147 -18.35 -9.97 -10.94
C ILE A 147 -18.94 -10.42 -9.61
N PHE A 148 -18.42 -9.93 -8.47
CA PHE A 148 -18.93 -10.25 -7.14
C PHE A 148 -20.40 -9.89 -7.00
N ALA A 149 -20.81 -8.70 -7.46
CA ALA A 149 -22.19 -8.25 -7.48
C ALA A 149 -23.10 -9.16 -8.32
N ASN A 150 -22.66 -9.52 -9.54
CA ASN A 150 -23.39 -10.42 -10.43
C ASN A 150 -23.50 -11.87 -9.91
N LEU A 151 -22.58 -12.29 -9.04
CA LEU A 151 -22.61 -13.61 -8.41
C LEU A 151 -23.50 -13.66 -7.15
N GLY A 152 -24.10 -12.54 -6.75
CA GLY A 152 -25.03 -12.45 -5.62
C GLY A 152 -24.50 -11.65 -4.42
N GLY A 153 -23.22 -11.27 -4.39
CA GLY A 153 -22.63 -10.41 -3.36
C GLY A 153 -22.53 -11.04 -1.96
N ASP A 154 -22.58 -12.35 -1.87
CA ASP A 154 -22.60 -13.16 -0.64
C ASP A 154 -21.30 -13.94 -0.40
N VAL A 155 -21.22 -14.71 0.67
CA VAL A 155 -20.04 -15.55 1.00
C VAL A 155 -19.71 -16.57 -0.10
N PRO A 156 -20.67 -17.31 -0.70
CA PRO A 156 -20.39 -18.17 -1.86
C PRO A 156 -19.83 -17.40 -3.07
N ALA A 157 -20.32 -16.20 -3.34
CA ALA A 157 -19.75 -15.33 -4.37
C ALA A 157 -18.31 -14.93 -4.03
N PHE A 158 -18.03 -14.61 -2.77
CA PHE A 158 -16.70 -14.26 -2.30
C PHE A 158 -15.69 -15.41 -2.46
N SER A 159 -16.09 -16.67 -2.17
CA SER A 159 -15.22 -17.84 -2.45
C SER A 159 -14.82 -17.91 -3.92
N LYS A 160 -15.76 -17.70 -4.84
CA LYS A 160 -15.49 -17.68 -6.29
C LYS A 160 -14.55 -16.52 -6.68
N ILE A 161 -14.71 -15.36 -6.08
CA ILE A 161 -13.80 -14.22 -6.29
C ILE A 161 -12.37 -14.58 -5.84
N VAL A 162 -12.20 -15.18 -4.66
CA VAL A 162 -10.88 -15.63 -4.20
C VAL A 162 -10.27 -16.65 -5.15
N MET A 163 -11.08 -17.61 -5.67
CA MET A 163 -10.63 -18.56 -6.69
C MET A 163 -10.21 -17.89 -8.00
N ILE A 164 -10.94 -16.86 -8.45
CA ILE A 164 -10.57 -16.07 -9.64
C ILE A 164 -9.23 -15.37 -9.41
N TYR A 165 -9.04 -14.72 -8.24
CA TYR A 165 -7.76 -14.13 -7.89
C TYR A 165 -6.63 -15.16 -7.87
N ALA A 166 -6.84 -16.33 -7.25
CA ALA A 166 -5.85 -17.40 -7.18
C ALA A 166 -5.48 -17.91 -8.59
N THR A 167 -6.48 -18.12 -9.45
CA THR A 167 -6.27 -18.53 -10.84
C THR A 167 -5.49 -17.49 -11.62
N LEU A 168 -5.82 -16.20 -11.45
CA LEU A 168 -5.12 -15.09 -12.10
C LEU A 168 -3.64 -15.04 -11.68
N HIS A 169 -3.34 -15.26 -10.39
CA HIS A 169 -1.96 -15.33 -9.89
C HIS A 169 -1.17 -16.46 -10.58
N VAL A 170 -1.72 -17.68 -10.59
CA VAL A 170 -1.04 -18.83 -11.18
C VAL A 170 -0.86 -18.64 -12.70
N ALA A 171 -1.91 -18.23 -13.41
CA ALA A 171 -1.86 -17.96 -14.84
C ALA A 171 -0.81 -16.89 -15.20
N LEU A 172 -0.82 -15.76 -14.43
CA LEU A 172 0.15 -14.69 -14.64
C LEU A 172 1.57 -15.14 -14.29
N GLY A 173 1.75 -15.99 -13.27
CA GLY A 173 3.05 -16.57 -12.93
C GLY A 173 3.62 -17.42 -14.08
N ILE A 174 2.78 -18.20 -14.77
CA ILE A 174 3.16 -18.98 -15.95
C ILE A 174 3.49 -18.04 -17.12
N VAL A 175 2.71 -16.99 -17.34
CA VAL A 175 3.00 -15.98 -18.37
C VAL A 175 4.31 -15.24 -18.08
N ALA A 176 4.52 -14.84 -16.83
CA ALA A 176 5.74 -14.16 -16.39
C ALA A 176 6.99 -15.02 -16.66
N TRP A 177 6.91 -16.32 -16.38
CA TRP A 177 7.99 -17.27 -16.69
C TRP A 177 8.36 -17.30 -18.16
N ARG A 178 7.41 -17.14 -19.07
CA ARG A 178 7.62 -17.20 -20.52
C ARG A 178 8.06 -15.87 -21.13
N VAL A 179 7.58 -14.76 -20.57
CA VAL A 179 7.70 -13.42 -21.16
C VAL A 179 8.84 -12.60 -20.56
N ILE A 180 9.09 -12.75 -19.24
CA ILE A 180 10.15 -12.00 -18.58
C ILE A 180 11.50 -12.60 -18.93
N SER A 181 12.47 -11.73 -19.26
CA SER A 181 13.86 -12.15 -19.52
C SER A 181 14.46 -12.83 -18.29
N PRO A 182 15.34 -13.84 -18.47
CA PRO A 182 16.10 -14.41 -17.37
C PRO A 182 16.89 -13.40 -16.56
N GLY A 183 17.18 -12.22 -17.12
CA GLY A 183 18.03 -11.21 -16.53
C GLY A 183 19.51 -11.48 -16.74
N SER A 184 20.34 -10.49 -16.46
CA SER A 184 21.80 -10.63 -16.53
C SER A 184 22.32 -11.44 -15.35
N PRO A 185 23.35 -12.29 -15.54
CA PRO A 185 24.04 -12.93 -14.40
C PRO A 185 24.64 -11.85 -13.50
N VAL A 186 24.72 -12.21 -12.22
CA VAL A 186 25.16 -11.38 -11.08
C VAL A 186 26.27 -10.39 -11.44
N ARG A 187 26.00 -9.10 -11.23
CA ARG A 187 27.00 -8.03 -11.30
C ARG A 187 27.93 -8.08 -10.07
N ASN A 188 29.21 -7.80 -10.29
CA ASN A 188 30.29 -7.91 -9.31
C ASN A 188 30.02 -7.20 -7.96
N GLU A 189 30.61 -7.75 -6.89
CA GLU A 189 30.45 -7.41 -5.46
C GLU A 189 30.88 -5.99 -5.04
N THR A 190 31.38 -5.16 -5.94
CA THR A 190 32.07 -3.90 -5.63
C THR A 190 31.17 -2.68 -5.36
N GLU A 191 29.85 -2.80 -5.50
CA GLU A 191 28.90 -1.69 -5.25
C GLU A 191 27.94 -1.95 -4.08
N ARG A 192 28.37 -2.68 -3.07
CA ARG A 192 27.55 -2.94 -1.88
C ARG A 192 27.65 -1.78 -0.90
N SER A 193 26.50 -1.15 -0.59
CA SER A 193 26.41 -0.32 0.61
C SER A 193 26.80 -1.16 1.84
N GLY A 194 27.79 -0.69 2.59
CA GLY A 194 28.27 -1.36 3.78
C GLY A 194 27.39 -1.03 5.00
N PHE A 195 27.56 -1.78 6.09
CA PHE A 195 26.91 -1.45 7.38
C PHE A 195 27.28 -0.04 7.88
N SER A 196 28.45 0.48 7.45
CA SER A 196 28.90 1.86 7.69
C SER A 196 27.95 2.91 7.12
N ASP A 197 27.39 2.66 5.92
CA ASP A 197 26.49 3.60 5.24
C ASP A 197 25.14 3.64 5.94
N PHE A 198 24.65 2.50 6.42
CA PHE A 198 23.46 2.44 7.26
C PHE A 198 23.61 3.27 8.53
N ALA A 199 24.73 3.13 9.23
CA ALA A 199 25.01 3.90 10.44
C ALA A 199 25.16 5.41 10.15
N ALA A 200 25.74 5.78 9.00
CA ALA A 200 25.85 7.17 8.58
C ALA A 200 24.47 7.79 8.29
N VAL A 201 23.63 7.08 7.54
CA VAL A 201 22.25 7.49 7.20
C VAL A 201 21.39 7.60 8.46
N ALA A 202 21.47 6.64 9.39
CA ALA A 202 20.71 6.65 10.63
C ALA A 202 21.07 7.83 11.56
N LYS A 203 22.23 8.46 11.38
CA LYS A 203 22.64 9.67 12.12
C LYS A 203 22.09 10.96 11.52
N MET A 204 21.49 10.93 10.31
CA MET A 204 20.95 12.13 9.66
C MET A 204 19.55 12.46 10.19
N PRO A 205 19.34 13.62 10.87
CA PRO A 205 18.01 13.99 11.39
C PRO A 205 16.94 14.05 10.29
N ALA A 206 17.31 14.47 9.08
CA ALA A 206 16.42 14.54 7.93
C ALA A 206 15.78 13.18 7.60
N VAL A 207 16.53 12.08 7.73
CA VAL A 207 16.04 10.72 7.47
C VAL A 207 14.88 10.36 8.40
N TRP A 208 14.99 10.71 9.69
CA TRP A 208 13.94 10.46 10.68
C TRP A 208 12.70 11.33 10.46
N LEU A 209 12.90 12.59 10.06
CA LEU A 209 11.79 13.47 9.70
C LEU A 209 11.04 12.95 8.47
N ILE A 210 11.76 12.54 7.42
CA ILE A 210 11.14 11.92 6.23
C ILE A 210 10.46 10.61 6.60
N ALA A 211 11.08 9.77 7.43
CA ALA A 211 10.46 8.53 7.92
C ALA A 211 9.14 8.82 8.67
N THR A 212 9.09 9.87 9.48
CA THR A 212 7.87 10.32 10.18
C THR A 212 6.80 10.78 9.19
N VAL A 213 7.18 11.56 8.17
CA VAL A 213 6.26 11.99 7.10
C VAL A 213 5.69 10.76 6.36
N VAL A 214 6.54 9.81 5.97
CA VAL A 214 6.10 8.58 5.27
C VAL A 214 5.18 7.76 6.17
N MET A 215 5.57 7.53 7.42
CA MET A 215 4.78 6.75 8.40
C MET A 215 3.39 7.36 8.62
N THR A 216 3.31 8.66 8.87
CA THR A 216 2.03 9.33 9.13
C THR A 216 1.15 9.42 7.88
N SER A 217 1.74 9.63 6.70
CA SER A 217 1.03 9.53 5.42
C SER A 217 0.50 8.11 5.19
N TYR A 218 1.26 7.11 5.58
CA TYR A 218 0.88 5.71 5.42
C TYR A 218 -0.18 5.28 6.44
N CYS A 219 -0.22 5.89 7.63
CA CYS A 219 -1.36 5.75 8.54
C CYS A 219 -2.66 6.28 7.92
N ALA A 220 -2.61 7.40 7.21
CA ALA A 220 -3.77 7.92 6.48
C ALA A 220 -4.18 6.99 5.32
N TYR A 221 -3.22 6.38 4.63
CA TYR A 221 -3.50 5.35 3.61
C TYR A 221 -4.23 4.14 4.22
N TRP A 222 -3.84 3.68 5.42
CA TRP A 222 -4.58 2.66 6.18
C TRP A 222 -5.98 3.11 6.57
N GLY A 223 -6.19 4.40 6.80
CA GLY A 223 -7.53 4.97 7.02
C GLY A 223 -8.46 4.70 5.85
N ALA A 224 -7.95 4.74 4.62
CA ALA A 224 -8.76 4.49 3.42
C ALA A 224 -9.25 3.03 3.30
N TYR A 225 -8.65 2.06 3.97
CA TYR A 225 -9.15 0.67 4.04
C TYR A 225 -10.42 0.55 4.87
N TYR A 226 -10.67 1.51 5.77
CA TYR A 226 -11.87 1.55 6.61
C TYR A 226 -13.03 2.34 5.98
N PHE A 227 -12.85 2.95 4.80
CA PHE A 227 -13.94 3.62 4.10
C PHE A 227 -15.03 2.64 3.66
N THR A 228 -14.66 1.43 3.22
CA THR A 228 -15.62 0.38 2.83
C THR A 228 -16.52 -0.02 4.00
N PRO A 229 -15.98 -0.53 5.14
CA PRO A 229 -16.84 -0.90 6.27
C PRO A 229 -17.50 0.32 6.93
N TYR A 230 -16.94 1.52 6.87
CA TYR A 230 -17.59 2.73 7.33
C TYR A 230 -18.85 3.06 6.50
N ALA A 231 -18.75 2.96 5.18
CA ALA A 231 -19.90 3.19 4.29
C ALA A 231 -21.01 2.15 4.50
N SER A 232 -20.68 0.88 4.73
CA SER A 232 -21.69 -0.18 4.95
C SER A 232 -22.24 -0.15 6.38
N GLN A 233 -21.39 -0.14 7.41
CA GLN A 233 -21.82 -0.31 8.80
C GLN A 233 -22.33 0.97 9.45
N VAL A 234 -21.87 2.13 9.03
CA VAL A 234 -22.29 3.43 9.61
C VAL A 234 -23.35 4.10 8.76
N PHE A 235 -23.23 4.04 7.44
CA PHE A 235 -24.21 4.64 6.52
C PHE A 235 -25.25 3.65 5.95
N GLY A 236 -25.17 2.36 6.32
CA GLY A 236 -26.12 1.34 5.90
C GLY A 236 -26.08 1.00 4.41
N MET A 237 -24.98 1.29 3.73
CA MET A 237 -24.84 0.95 2.31
C MET A 237 -24.70 -0.55 2.11
N SER A 238 -25.20 -1.08 0.99
CA SER A 238 -24.97 -2.49 0.67
C SER A 238 -23.48 -2.75 0.46
N ILE A 239 -23.05 -3.98 0.76
CA ILE A 239 -21.66 -4.45 0.62
C ILE A 239 -21.11 -4.14 -0.78
N VAL A 240 -21.94 -4.35 -1.81
CA VAL A 240 -21.58 -4.09 -3.21
C VAL A 240 -21.35 -2.60 -3.46
N VAL A 241 -22.22 -1.72 -2.95
CA VAL A 241 -22.06 -0.26 -3.10
C VAL A 241 -20.83 0.22 -2.37
N ALA A 242 -20.59 -0.22 -1.14
CA ALA A 242 -19.39 0.11 -0.38
C ALA A 242 -18.10 -0.35 -1.07
N GLY A 243 -18.08 -1.58 -1.60
CA GLY A 243 -16.97 -2.09 -2.41
C GLY A 243 -16.77 -1.31 -3.71
N SER A 244 -17.85 -0.84 -4.34
CA SER A 244 -17.80 0.00 -5.56
C SER A 244 -17.19 1.39 -5.26
N ILE A 245 -17.45 1.98 -4.09
CA ILE A 245 -16.82 3.23 -3.64
C ILE A 245 -15.31 2.99 -3.46
N ALA A 246 -14.94 1.86 -2.85
CA ALA A 246 -13.52 1.50 -2.68
C ALA A 246 -12.82 1.29 -4.03
N ALA A 247 -13.44 0.59 -4.97
CA ALA A 247 -12.89 0.43 -6.32
C ALA A 247 -12.80 1.78 -7.05
N GLY A 248 -13.82 2.64 -6.91
CA GLY A 248 -13.85 3.98 -7.51
C GLY A 248 -12.73 4.88 -7.03
N LYS A 249 -12.41 4.87 -5.73
CA LYS A 249 -11.29 5.68 -5.18
C LYS A 249 -9.94 5.32 -5.80
N ILE A 250 -9.72 4.05 -6.19
CA ILE A 250 -8.44 3.59 -6.76
C ILE A 250 -8.15 4.29 -8.10
N TRP A 251 -9.18 4.68 -8.87
CA TRP A 251 -9.02 5.46 -10.10
C TRP A 251 -8.44 6.85 -9.88
N LEU A 252 -8.54 7.40 -8.66
CA LEU A 252 -7.95 8.69 -8.31
C LEU A 252 -6.42 8.61 -8.20
N LYS A 253 -5.85 7.42 -7.96
CA LYS A 253 -4.42 7.21 -7.69
C LYS A 253 -3.49 7.78 -8.76
N PRO A 254 -3.63 7.42 -10.06
CA PRO A 254 -2.73 7.94 -11.10
C PRO A 254 -2.88 9.45 -11.30
N VAL A 255 -4.11 9.97 -11.20
CA VAL A 255 -4.39 11.39 -11.38
C VAL A 255 -3.83 12.21 -10.21
N ALA A 256 -4.09 11.78 -8.99
CA ALA A 256 -3.62 12.47 -7.78
C ALA A 256 -2.09 12.52 -7.69
N ALA A 257 -1.42 11.40 -8.01
CA ALA A 257 0.04 11.33 -7.98
C ALA A 257 0.68 12.24 -9.04
N ALA A 258 0.16 12.25 -10.27
CA ALA A 258 0.64 13.14 -11.34
C ALA A 258 0.41 14.62 -10.99
N PHE A 259 -0.78 14.96 -10.50
CA PHE A 259 -1.12 16.32 -10.09
C PHE A 259 -0.24 16.80 -8.94
N ALA A 260 0.04 15.92 -7.96
CA ALA A 260 0.91 16.25 -6.83
C ALA A 260 2.34 16.61 -7.27
N GLY A 261 2.91 15.89 -8.24
CA GLY A 261 4.20 16.22 -8.82
C GLY A 261 4.20 17.64 -9.43
N LEU A 262 3.20 17.95 -10.26
CA LEU A 262 3.07 19.27 -10.88
C LEU A 262 2.89 20.40 -9.86
N VAL A 263 2.19 20.15 -8.76
CA VAL A 263 2.03 21.14 -7.67
C VAL A 263 3.35 21.28 -6.92
N ALA A 264 4.02 20.16 -6.61
CA ALA A 264 5.31 20.17 -5.91
C ALA A 264 6.39 20.93 -6.69
N ASP A 265 6.42 20.81 -8.02
CA ASP A 265 7.34 21.56 -8.89
C ASP A 265 7.10 23.08 -8.83
N ARG A 266 5.88 23.52 -8.54
CA ARG A 266 5.51 24.95 -8.50
C ARG A 266 5.68 25.60 -7.14
N ILE A 267 5.28 24.93 -6.07
CA ILE A 267 5.24 25.52 -4.71
C ILE A 267 6.28 24.93 -3.76
N GLY A 268 7.02 23.89 -4.19
CA GLY A 268 8.00 23.15 -3.40
C GLY A 268 7.45 21.85 -2.82
N ILE A 269 8.35 20.89 -2.57
CA ILE A 269 7.97 19.53 -2.15
C ILE A 269 7.46 19.53 -0.71
N TRP A 270 8.21 20.12 0.23
CA TRP A 270 7.80 20.14 1.64
C TRP A 270 6.49 20.94 1.85
N GLN A 271 6.29 22.04 1.09
CA GLN A 271 5.05 22.83 1.12
C GLN A 271 3.85 22.02 0.65
N SER A 272 4.03 21.26 -0.44
CA SER A 272 2.98 20.38 -0.99
C SER A 272 2.62 19.26 -0.03
N VAL A 273 3.62 18.65 0.62
CA VAL A 273 3.41 17.63 1.65
C VAL A 273 2.72 18.23 2.89
N ALA A 274 3.14 19.41 3.35
CA ALA A 274 2.51 20.11 4.48
C ALA A 274 1.04 20.46 4.17
N ALA A 275 0.76 20.99 2.98
CA ALA A 275 -0.62 21.28 2.54
C ALA A 275 -1.47 20.00 2.48
N GLY A 276 -0.92 18.90 1.96
CA GLY A 276 -1.59 17.61 1.96
C GLY A 276 -1.94 17.12 3.37
N PHE A 277 -1.07 17.29 4.37
CA PHE A 277 -1.38 16.95 5.76
C PHE A 277 -2.50 17.82 6.36
N VAL A 278 -2.59 19.09 5.98
CA VAL A 278 -3.73 19.93 6.39
C VAL A 278 -5.03 19.35 5.83
N VAL A 279 -5.05 18.96 4.55
CA VAL A 279 -6.22 18.32 3.93
C VAL A 279 -6.55 17.00 4.61
N LEU A 280 -5.56 16.15 4.91
CA LEU A 280 -5.75 14.89 5.61
C LEU A 280 -6.31 15.11 7.02
N PHE A 281 -5.76 16.08 7.77
CA PHE A 281 -6.28 16.43 9.09
C PHE A 281 -7.75 16.83 9.02
N ILE A 282 -8.12 17.75 8.14
CA ILE A 282 -9.51 18.23 7.98
C ILE A 282 -10.43 17.06 7.57
N SER A 283 -10.02 16.24 6.62
CA SER A 283 -10.81 15.09 6.16
C SER A 283 -11.02 14.05 7.24
N PHE A 284 -9.96 13.62 7.95
CA PHE A 284 -10.08 12.61 9.00
C PHE A 284 -10.75 13.15 10.26
N ALA A 285 -10.54 14.41 10.61
CA ALA A 285 -11.33 15.08 11.67
C ALA A 285 -12.82 15.16 11.28
N GLY A 286 -13.12 15.44 10.01
CA GLY A 286 -14.47 15.37 9.48
C GLY A 286 -15.10 13.99 9.65
N PHE A 287 -14.43 12.92 9.26
CA PHE A 287 -14.90 11.54 9.48
C PHE A 287 -15.07 11.20 10.98
N ALA A 288 -14.22 11.74 11.85
CA ALA A 288 -14.30 11.50 13.29
C ALA A 288 -15.55 12.08 13.95
N VAL A 289 -16.25 13.01 13.28
CA VAL A 289 -17.45 13.66 13.84
C VAL A 289 -18.68 13.51 12.94
N LEU A 290 -18.55 12.89 11.77
CA LEU A 290 -19.62 12.78 10.77
C LEU A 290 -20.67 11.75 11.23
N PRO A 291 -21.91 12.14 11.52
CA PRO A 291 -22.95 11.19 11.91
C PRO A 291 -23.39 10.35 10.70
N GLY A 292 -23.68 9.06 10.95
CA GLY A 292 -24.10 8.09 9.92
C GLY A 292 -25.54 8.27 9.46
N THR A 293 -25.91 9.44 8.96
CA THR A 293 -27.26 9.71 8.46
C THR A 293 -27.32 9.72 6.96
N ALA A 294 -28.44 9.23 6.39
CA ALA A 294 -28.62 9.14 4.94
C ALA A 294 -28.47 10.50 4.21
N SER A 295 -28.85 11.61 4.88
CA SER A 295 -28.70 12.97 4.34
C SER A 295 -27.24 13.40 4.12
N LEU A 296 -26.28 12.76 4.82
CA LEU A 296 -24.86 13.10 4.77
C LEU A 296 -24.04 12.16 3.88
N VAL A 297 -24.67 11.22 3.16
CA VAL A 297 -23.99 10.28 2.25
C VAL A 297 -23.16 11.02 1.19
N VAL A 298 -23.70 12.08 0.59
CA VAL A 298 -22.96 12.86 -0.41
C VAL A 298 -21.73 13.53 0.20
N LEU A 299 -21.84 14.06 1.41
CA LEU A 299 -20.71 14.66 2.13
C LEU A 299 -19.66 13.61 2.49
N MET A 300 -20.09 12.41 2.92
CA MET A 300 -19.17 11.28 3.18
C MET A 300 -18.41 10.91 1.90
N ILE A 301 -19.10 10.73 0.76
CA ILE A 301 -18.46 10.37 -0.51
C ILE A 301 -17.48 11.47 -0.96
N ALA A 302 -17.90 12.74 -0.90
CA ALA A 302 -17.04 13.87 -1.22
C ALA A 302 -15.77 13.89 -0.35
N ASN A 303 -15.91 13.63 0.95
CA ASN A 303 -14.78 13.56 1.87
C ASN A 303 -13.87 12.35 1.59
N ILE A 304 -14.42 11.17 1.19
CA ILE A 304 -13.64 10.02 0.72
C ILE A 304 -12.80 10.40 -0.51
N VAL A 305 -13.37 11.12 -1.47
CA VAL A 305 -12.65 11.58 -2.67
C VAL A 305 -11.51 12.54 -2.29
N ILE A 306 -11.79 13.54 -1.46
CA ILE A 306 -10.79 14.54 -1.00
C ILE A 306 -9.65 13.85 -0.24
N ALA A 307 -9.97 13.00 0.74
CA ALA A 307 -8.99 12.25 1.50
C ALA A 307 -8.15 11.34 0.59
N SER A 308 -8.77 10.64 -0.35
CA SER A 308 -8.07 9.74 -1.28
C SER A 308 -7.11 10.49 -2.19
N ILE A 309 -7.50 11.66 -2.71
CA ILE A 309 -6.61 12.52 -3.51
C ILE A 309 -5.39 12.93 -2.67
N ALA A 310 -5.58 13.39 -1.43
CA ALA A 310 -4.47 13.78 -0.56
C ALA A 310 -3.55 12.58 -0.20
N ILE A 311 -4.12 11.42 0.09
CA ILE A 311 -3.38 10.17 0.36
C ILE A 311 -2.50 9.79 -0.83
N PHE A 312 -3.08 9.74 -2.03
CA PHE A 312 -2.34 9.33 -3.23
C PHE A 312 -1.35 10.40 -3.69
N ALA A 313 -1.66 11.68 -3.48
CA ALA A 313 -0.74 12.78 -3.70
C ALA A 313 0.53 12.62 -2.83
N HIS A 314 0.37 12.39 -1.53
CA HIS A 314 1.50 12.13 -0.63
C HIS A 314 2.36 10.96 -1.09
N ARG A 315 1.74 9.84 -1.46
CA ARG A 315 2.46 8.66 -1.97
C ARG A 315 3.28 8.94 -3.22
N GLY A 316 2.86 9.91 -4.04
CA GLY A 316 3.58 10.32 -5.23
C GLY A 316 4.82 11.17 -4.95
N ILE A 317 4.83 11.94 -3.85
CA ILE A 317 5.87 12.97 -3.65
C ILE A 317 6.71 12.85 -2.38
N TYR A 318 6.32 12.06 -1.36
CA TYR A 318 7.04 12.08 -0.07
C TYR A 318 8.51 11.61 -0.18
N PHE A 319 8.86 10.73 -1.11
CA PHE A 319 10.25 10.35 -1.33
C PHE A 319 11.07 11.42 -2.07
N ALA A 320 10.44 12.37 -2.74
CA ALA A 320 11.14 13.51 -3.32
C ALA A 320 11.75 14.44 -2.24
N LEU A 321 11.28 14.34 -0.98
CA LEU A 321 11.91 15.01 0.17
C LEU A 321 13.38 14.61 0.38
N LEU A 322 13.82 13.44 -0.11
CA LEU A 322 15.22 13.04 -0.08
C LEU A 322 16.12 14.02 -0.82
N GLU A 323 15.68 14.49 -1.98
CA GLU A 323 16.41 15.50 -2.77
C GLU A 323 16.38 16.86 -2.07
N GLU A 324 15.21 17.27 -1.59
CA GLU A 324 15.05 18.55 -0.88
C GLU A 324 15.88 18.62 0.42
N CYS A 325 16.01 17.49 1.13
CA CYS A 325 16.89 17.37 2.29
C CYS A 325 18.37 17.16 1.92
N ARG A 326 18.73 17.20 0.65
CA ARG A 326 20.11 17.04 0.13
C ARG A 326 20.76 15.73 0.61
N ILE A 327 20.01 14.64 0.67
CA ILE A 327 20.57 13.33 0.95
C ILE A 327 21.51 12.97 -0.21
N PRO A 328 22.78 12.60 0.06
CA PRO A 328 23.74 12.31 -1.00
C PRO A 328 23.23 11.24 -1.96
N PRO A 329 23.35 11.41 -3.29
CA PRO A 329 22.88 10.44 -4.28
C PRO A 329 23.37 9.00 -4.03
N LEU A 330 24.62 8.84 -3.59
CA LEU A 330 25.22 7.54 -3.23
C LEU A 330 24.54 6.86 -2.04
N MET A 331 23.89 7.63 -1.15
CA MET A 331 23.20 7.13 0.05
C MET A 331 21.68 7.04 -0.13
N THR A 332 21.13 7.45 -1.28
CA THR A 332 19.67 7.49 -1.52
C THR A 332 19.02 6.12 -1.33
N GLY A 333 19.63 5.05 -1.82
CA GLY A 333 19.10 3.69 -1.66
C GLY A 333 19.05 3.27 -0.19
N THR A 334 20.13 3.49 0.56
CA THR A 334 20.21 3.17 2.00
C THR A 334 19.23 4.02 2.80
N ALA A 335 19.13 5.33 2.50
CA ALA A 335 18.20 6.22 3.16
C ALA A 335 16.74 5.82 2.89
N THR A 336 16.39 5.50 1.65
CA THR A 336 15.07 4.97 1.29
C THR A 336 14.76 3.68 2.05
N GLY A 337 15.74 2.78 2.20
CA GLY A 337 15.58 1.54 2.97
C GLY A 337 15.26 1.80 4.43
N VAL A 338 16.03 2.68 5.10
CA VAL A 338 15.79 3.06 6.51
C VAL A 338 14.43 3.74 6.67
N ILE A 339 14.10 4.68 5.79
CA ILE A 339 12.83 5.40 5.81
C ILE A 339 11.67 4.44 5.60
N SER A 340 11.78 3.49 4.65
CA SER A 340 10.74 2.52 4.35
C SER A 340 10.50 1.54 5.51
N MET A 341 11.59 1.13 6.19
CA MET A 341 11.49 0.22 7.32
C MET A 341 10.64 0.82 8.47
N ILE A 342 10.71 2.11 8.68
CA ILE A 342 9.90 2.83 9.66
C ILE A 342 8.55 3.24 9.05
N GLY A 343 8.60 3.80 7.85
CA GLY A 343 7.45 4.39 7.15
C GLY A 343 6.34 3.40 6.86
N PHE A 344 6.66 2.11 6.68
CA PHE A 344 5.68 1.05 6.41
C PHE A 344 5.30 0.20 7.63
N THR A 345 5.80 0.54 8.83
CA THR A 345 5.33 -0.11 10.08
C THR A 345 3.82 0.00 10.32
N PRO A 346 3.07 1.00 9.80
CA PRO A 346 1.61 0.99 9.88
C PRO A 346 0.93 -0.26 9.31
N ASP A 347 1.55 -1.03 8.41
CA ASP A 347 1.04 -2.34 7.98
C ASP A 347 0.81 -3.30 9.16
N ILE A 348 1.54 -3.10 10.26
CA ILE A 348 1.44 -3.94 11.45
C ILE A 348 0.41 -3.38 12.43
N PHE A 349 0.54 -2.12 12.84
CA PHE A 349 -0.23 -1.60 13.97
C PHE A 349 -1.57 -0.97 13.57
N MET A 350 -1.70 -0.38 12.38
CA MET A 350 -2.97 0.29 11.99
C MET A 350 -4.13 -0.68 11.80
N PRO A 351 -3.97 -1.86 11.14
CA PRO A 351 -5.06 -2.82 11.06
C PRO A 351 -5.43 -3.42 12.42
N LEU A 352 -4.46 -3.62 13.33
CA LEU A 352 -4.71 -4.07 14.70
C LEU A 352 -5.47 -3.01 15.51
N LEU A 353 -5.01 -1.77 15.46
CA LEU A 353 -5.66 -0.65 16.15
C LEU A 353 -7.10 -0.47 15.68
N GLY A 354 -7.31 -0.45 14.36
CA GLY A 354 -8.64 -0.32 13.79
C GLY A 354 -9.55 -1.47 14.18
N GLY A 355 -9.06 -2.71 14.09
CA GLY A 355 -9.82 -3.89 14.52
C GLY A 355 -10.21 -3.83 16.00
N ALA A 356 -9.25 -3.54 16.89
CA ALA A 356 -9.49 -3.45 18.32
C ALA A 356 -10.48 -2.32 18.69
N LEU A 357 -10.41 -1.17 18.01
CA LEU A 357 -11.34 -0.07 18.21
C LEU A 357 -12.76 -0.42 17.75
N LEU A 358 -12.91 -1.10 16.61
CA LEU A 358 -14.22 -1.51 16.13
C LEU A 358 -14.87 -2.59 16.98
N ASP A 359 -14.09 -3.51 17.54
CA ASP A 359 -14.58 -4.55 18.44
C ASP A 359 -14.88 -3.97 19.85
N GLY A 360 -14.04 -3.05 20.33
CA GLY A 360 -14.17 -2.43 21.65
C GLY A 360 -15.25 -1.34 21.74
N TYR A 361 -15.55 -0.68 20.63
CA TYR A 361 -16.52 0.41 20.53
C TYR A 361 -17.46 0.18 19.36
N PRO A 362 -18.51 -0.66 19.52
CA PRO A 362 -19.47 -0.99 18.46
C PRO A 362 -20.15 0.24 17.84
N GLY A 363 -20.53 0.11 16.57
CA GLY A 363 -21.20 1.17 15.82
C GLY A 363 -20.25 2.30 15.36
N PRO A 364 -20.74 3.54 15.20
CA PRO A 364 -19.94 4.64 14.67
C PRO A 364 -18.73 5.04 15.52
N THR A 365 -18.80 4.82 16.84
CA THR A 365 -17.80 5.30 17.81
C THR A 365 -16.40 4.76 17.52
N GLY A 366 -16.26 3.46 17.21
CA GLY A 366 -14.97 2.85 16.88
C GLY A 366 -14.31 3.52 15.66
N TYR A 367 -15.11 3.80 14.63
CA TYR A 367 -14.67 4.54 13.44
C TYR A 367 -14.26 5.97 13.75
N HIS A 368 -15.07 6.68 14.55
CA HIS A 368 -14.79 8.07 14.92
C HIS A 368 -13.46 8.17 15.68
N ILE A 369 -13.20 7.27 16.64
CA ILE A 369 -11.93 7.22 17.37
C ILE A 369 -10.78 6.91 16.42
N TYR A 370 -10.93 5.91 15.54
CA TYR A 370 -9.90 5.52 14.58
C TYR A 370 -9.52 6.67 13.64
N PHE A 371 -10.51 7.34 13.07
CA PHE A 371 -10.27 8.49 12.20
C PHE A 371 -9.71 9.69 12.99
N GLY A 372 -10.12 9.88 14.24
CA GLY A 372 -9.56 10.89 15.14
C GLY A 372 -8.07 10.67 15.42
N VAL A 373 -7.65 9.40 15.61
CA VAL A 373 -6.22 9.05 15.73
C VAL A 373 -5.45 9.43 14.47
N ILE A 374 -5.99 9.12 13.29
CA ILE A 374 -5.35 9.47 12.00
C ILE A 374 -5.28 10.99 11.82
N ALA A 375 -6.31 11.72 12.21
CA ALA A 375 -6.27 13.18 12.22
C ALA A 375 -5.13 13.70 13.12
N GLY A 376 -4.98 13.15 14.33
CA GLY A 376 -3.87 13.48 15.23
C GLY A 376 -2.49 13.17 14.63
N LEU A 377 -2.35 12.00 13.99
CA LEU A 377 -1.12 11.62 13.28
C LEU A 377 -0.82 12.54 12.09
N SER A 378 -1.85 13.05 11.42
CA SER A 378 -1.68 14.05 10.35
C SER A 378 -1.07 15.35 10.85
N ILE A 379 -1.35 15.76 12.09
CA ILE A 379 -0.68 16.91 12.73
C ILE A 379 0.81 16.61 12.95
N VAL A 380 1.15 15.39 13.37
CA VAL A 380 2.56 14.99 13.55
C VAL A 380 3.31 15.06 12.21
N GLY A 381 2.70 14.54 11.14
CA GLY A 381 3.26 14.63 9.78
C GLY A 381 3.41 16.07 9.28
N LEU A 382 2.43 16.93 9.56
CA LEU A 382 2.50 18.37 9.26
C LEU A 382 3.69 19.03 9.97
N LEU A 383 3.86 18.79 11.28
CA LEU A 383 4.96 19.35 12.06
C LEU A 383 6.32 18.86 11.55
N ALA A 384 6.43 17.57 11.17
CA ALA A 384 7.64 17.02 10.56
C ALA A 384 7.95 17.71 9.22
N SER A 385 6.95 17.92 8.35
CA SER A 385 7.10 18.60 7.07
C SER A 385 7.54 20.06 7.24
N LEU A 386 6.94 20.80 8.17
CA LEU A 386 7.32 22.17 8.48
C LEU A 386 8.75 22.26 9.05
N THR A 387 9.18 21.24 9.80
CA THR A 387 10.54 21.16 10.34
C THR A 387 11.55 20.91 9.22
N ILE A 388 11.23 20.07 8.23
CA ILE A 388 12.04 19.87 7.03
C ILE A 388 12.24 21.20 6.30
N GLY A 389 11.16 21.95 6.08
CA GLY A 389 11.23 23.27 5.44
C GLY A 389 12.17 24.26 6.17
N ARG A 390 12.12 24.26 7.51
CA ARG A 390 13.02 25.12 8.31
C ARG A 390 14.48 24.70 8.23
N LEU A 391 14.76 23.39 8.15
CA LEU A 391 16.14 22.89 7.99
C LEU A 391 16.69 23.21 6.59
N GLY A 392 15.89 23.05 5.55
CA GLY A 392 16.26 23.37 4.17
C GLY A 392 16.60 24.87 3.99
N VAL A 393 15.82 25.76 4.59
CA VAL A 393 16.07 27.20 4.54
C VAL A 393 17.37 27.58 5.28
N ARG A 394 17.67 26.96 6.44
CA ARG A 394 18.89 27.24 7.20
C ARG A 394 20.18 26.75 6.53
N SER A 395 20.10 25.75 5.67
CA SER A 395 21.26 25.24 4.92
C SER A 395 21.49 25.99 3.60
N ALA A 396 20.60 26.91 3.23
CA ALA A 396 20.71 27.77 2.05
C ALA A 396 21.19 29.20 2.37
N LEU A 397 21.26 29.57 3.66
CA LEU A 397 21.87 30.77 4.20
C LEU A 397 23.25 30.47 4.77
#